data_bb72aeb326ed029bb2a01294da7609f4
#
_entry.id   bb72aeb326ed029bb2a01294da7609f4
#
_cell.length_a   1.000
_cell.length_b   1.000
_cell.length_c   1.000
_cell.angle_alpha   90.00
_cell.angle_beta   90.00
_cell.angle_gamma   90.00
#
_symmetry.space_group_name_H-M   'P 1'
#
loop_
_entity.id
_entity.type
_entity.pdbx_description
1 polymer ?
#
loop_
_entity_poly.entity_id
_entity_poly.type
_entity_poly.pdbx_seq_one_letter_code
_entity_poly.pdbx_strand_id
1 'polypeptide(L)'
;LILNMNLLFDYGGVLVDLDKQRCIRAFEALGFDIRPYLGTYAQAGFFSELERGAISVEGFCDKIREAAGNESLSDTDICNAWKDYLTGVPAERLEMLLKIARHYPVYLLSNTNTIHWKMAEEDYFNFQGHTVDDFFRKKFLSFEIGAEKPSEEIYQAVIDGIGCEPSDILFFDDSDVNCDAARKMGLQARVAPANSAWLSFFTADGEYIPEAE
;
A
#
# COMPACT_ATOMS: atom_id res chain seq x y z
N LEU A 1 -6.36 -2.35 -28.59
CA LEU A 1 -6.92 -1.27 -27.75
C LEU A 1 -7.81 -1.92 -26.69
N ILE A 2 -7.33 -2.01 -25.46
CA ILE A 2 -8.14 -2.46 -24.32
C ILE A 2 -9.01 -1.25 -23.94
N LEU A 3 -10.25 -1.24 -24.43
CA LEU A 3 -11.19 -0.10 -24.31
C LEU A 3 -11.71 0.14 -22.89
N ASN A 4 -11.44 -0.75 -21.91
CA ASN A 4 -11.99 -0.67 -20.55
C ASN A 4 -10.97 -1.02 -19.44
N MET A 5 -9.68 -0.71 -19.63
CA MET A 5 -8.66 -1.06 -18.65
C MET A 5 -8.81 -0.21 -17.37
N ASN A 6 -8.89 -0.88 -16.22
CA ASN A 6 -8.83 -0.28 -14.90
C ASN A 6 -7.45 -0.55 -14.31
N LEU A 7 -6.77 0.48 -13.83
CA LEU A 7 -5.42 0.34 -13.28
C LEU A 7 -5.49 0.30 -11.76
N LEU A 8 -4.90 -0.74 -11.17
CA LEU A 8 -4.86 -0.97 -9.74
C LEU A 8 -3.41 -0.93 -9.28
N PHE A 9 -3.06 -0.03 -8.36
CA PHE A 9 -1.70 0.12 -7.86
C PHE A 9 -1.59 -0.33 -6.42
N ASP A 10 -0.52 -1.06 -6.10
CA ASP A 10 -0.06 -1.18 -4.72
C ASP A 10 0.49 0.16 -4.21
N TYR A 11 0.51 0.31 -2.89
CA TYR A 11 1.01 1.51 -2.22
C TYR A 11 2.46 1.35 -1.78
N GLY A 12 2.75 0.36 -0.92
CA GLY A 12 4.06 0.14 -0.31
C GLY A 12 5.10 -0.37 -1.31
N GLY A 13 6.24 0.31 -1.48
CA GLY A 13 7.27 -0.09 -2.44
C GLY A 13 6.98 0.34 -3.88
N VAL A 14 5.71 0.49 -4.28
CA VAL A 14 5.31 0.95 -5.62
C VAL A 14 5.11 2.47 -5.64
N LEU A 15 4.17 2.98 -4.85
CA LEU A 15 3.88 4.42 -4.80
C LEU A 15 4.67 5.12 -3.70
N VAL A 16 4.75 4.56 -2.50
CA VAL A 16 5.49 5.11 -1.35
C VAL A 16 6.80 4.37 -1.13
N ASP A 17 7.85 5.10 -0.86
CA ASP A 17 9.13 4.53 -0.49
C ASP A 17 9.15 4.04 0.96
N LEU A 18 9.85 2.91 1.20
CA LEU A 18 9.92 2.23 2.49
C LEU A 18 11.35 2.26 3.04
N ASP A 19 11.52 2.55 4.33
CA ASP A 19 12.81 2.44 5.04
C ASP A 19 12.67 1.55 6.29
N LYS A 20 12.86 0.24 6.09
CA LYS A 20 12.86 -0.73 7.20
C LYS A 20 13.89 -0.39 8.28
N GLN A 21 15.06 0.11 7.91
CA GLN A 21 16.13 0.39 8.85
C GLN A 21 15.82 1.60 9.74
N ARG A 22 15.18 2.62 9.17
CA ARG A 22 14.71 3.78 9.92
C ARG A 22 13.68 3.34 10.97
N CYS A 23 12.69 2.54 10.58
CA CYS A 23 11.67 2.00 11.47
C CYS A 23 12.29 1.12 12.58
N ILE A 24 13.23 0.22 12.23
CA ILE A 24 13.93 -0.62 13.22
C ILE A 24 14.62 0.25 14.26
N ARG A 25 15.38 1.26 13.85
CA ARG A 25 16.07 2.17 14.79
C ARG A 25 15.09 2.94 15.69
N ALA A 26 13.95 3.35 15.15
CA ALA A 26 12.92 4.05 15.92
C ALA A 26 12.34 3.15 17.03
N PHE A 27 12.02 1.90 16.72
CA PHE A 27 11.53 0.95 17.73
C PHE A 27 12.62 0.50 18.71
N GLU A 28 13.86 0.33 18.27
CA GLU A 28 15.01 0.06 19.17
C GLU A 28 15.19 1.17 20.21
N ALA A 29 14.98 2.42 19.83
CA ALA A 29 15.02 3.56 20.74
C ALA A 29 13.90 3.51 21.81
N LEU A 30 12.81 2.82 21.53
CA LEU A 30 11.70 2.55 22.47
C LEU A 30 11.92 1.27 23.31
N GLY A 31 13.03 0.55 23.06
CA GLY A 31 13.32 -0.72 23.74
C GLY A 31 12.58 -1.94 23.15
N PHE A 32 12.06 -1.84 21.93
CA PHE A 32 11.33 -2.90 21.27
C PHE A 32 12.04 -3.39 20.00
N ASP A 33 12.24 -4.71 19.87
CA ASP A 33 12.76 -5.31 18.63
C ASP A 33 11.62 -5.66 17.68
N ILE A 34 11.45 -4.84 16.65
CA ILE A 34 10.41 -5.04 15.64
C ILE A 34 10.76 -6.11 14.58
N ARG A 35 12.03 -6.51 14.44
CA ARG A 35 12.49 -7.38 13.34
C ARG A 35 11.68 -8.67 13.17
N PRO A 36 11.25 -9.38 14.24
CA PRO A 36 10.43 -10.57 14.11
C PRO A 36 9.07 -10.34 13.44
N TYR A 37 8.60 -9.09 13.40
CA TYR A 37 7.30 -8.70 12.85
C TYR A 37 7.39 -8.16 11.43
N LEU A 38 8.58 -7.74 10.97
CA LEU A 38 8.78 -7.18 9.64
C LEU A 38 9.02 -8.27 8.59
N GLY A 39 8.00 -8.58 7.81
CA GLY A 39 8.10 -9.43 6.63
C GLY A 39 8.70 -8.70 5.41
N THR A 40 8.79 -9.41 4.30
CA THR A 40 9.21 -8.82 3.02
C THR A 40 8.09 -8.03 2.39
N TYR A 41 6.88 -8.61 2.32
CA TYR A 41 5.70 -8.03 1.68
C TYR A 41 4.46 -7.99 2.59
N ALA A 42 4.50 -8.61 3.75
CA ALA A 42 3.45 -8.60 4.74
C ALA A 42 4.06 -8.62 6.14
N GLN A 43 3.40 -8.03 7.10
CA GLN A 43 3.84 -8.02 8.49
C GLN A 43 3.39 -9.31 9.20
N ALA A 44 3.89 -9.54 10.41
CA ALA A 44 3.56 -10.70 11.23
C ALA A 44 2.98 -10.29 12.59
N GLY A 45 2.31 -11.25 13.26
CA GLY A 45 1.75 -11.05 14.59
C GLY A 45 0.78 -9.89 14.66
N PHE A 46 0.86 -9.10 15.72
CA PHE A 46 -0.08 -7.98 15.94
C PHE A 46 0.12 -6.80 14.99
N PHE A 47 1.22 -6.72 14.26
CA PHE A 47 1.36 -5.78 13.14
C PHE A 47 0.44 -6.16 11.98
N SER A 48 0.36 -7.45 11.62
CA SER A 48 -0.63 -7.95 10.64
C SER A 48 -2.07 -7.81 11.17
N GLU A 49 -2.29 -8.02 12.48
CA GLU A 49 -3.61 -7.79 13.08
C GLU A 49 -4.06 -6.33 12.92
N LEU A 50 -3.12 -5.36 13.06
CA LEU A 50 -3.39 -3.95 12.80
C LEU A 50 -3.67 -3.69 11.31
N GLU A 51 -2.91 -4.29 10.39
CA GLU A 51 -3.10 -4.17 8.95
C GLU A 51 -4.40 -4.82 8.44
N ARG A 52 -4.96 -5.78 9.19
CA ARG A 52 -6.29 -6.34 8.92
C ARG A 52 -7.41 -5.67 9.71
N GLY A 53 -7.11 -4.62 10.48
CA GLY A 53 -8.11 -3.96 11.33
C GLY A 53 -8.64 -4.84 12.46
N ALA A 54 -7.98 -5.96 12.77
CA ALA A 54 -8.37 -6.89 13.81
C ALA A 54 -8.10 -6.35 15.23
N ILE A 55 -7.19 -5.37 15.36
CA ILE A 55 -6.95 -4.62 16.60
C ILE A 55 -7.00 -3.13 16.34
N SER A 56 -7.35 -2.36 17.36
CA SER A 56 -7.30 -0.89 17.32
C SER A 56 -5.86 -0.38 17.45
N VAL A 57 -5.65 0.90 17.15
CA VAL A 57 -4.35 1.57 17.38
C VAL A 57 -3.97 1.53 18.86
N GLU A 58 -4.93 1.73 19.76
CA GLU A 58 -4.71 1.62 21.22
C GLU A 58 -4.25 0.19 21.58
N GLY A 59 -4.96 -0.84 21.12
CA GLY A 59 -4.59 -2.24 21.36
C GLY A 59 -3.23 -2.60 20.76
N PHE A 60 -2.86 -2.03 19.63
CA PHE A 60 -1.52 -2.16 19.06
C PHE A 60 -0.45 -1.53 19.96
N CYS A 61 -0.70 -0.31 20.47
CA CYS A 61 0.21 0.38 21.39
C CYS A 61 0.39 -0.40 22.71
N ASP A 62 -0.69 -0.99 23.24
CA ASP A 62 -0.62 -1.82 24.44
C ASP A 62 0.26 -3.07 24.23
N LYS A 63 0.13 -3.73 23.06
CA LYS A 63 1.00 -4.88 22.71
C LYS A 63 2.48 -4.48 22.60
N ILE A 64 2.78 -3.29 22.10
CA ILE A 64 4.16 -2.76 22.07
C ILE A 64 4.67 -2.51 23.48
N ARG A 65 3.88 -1.88 24.38
CA ARG A 65 4.25 -1.65 25.79
C ARG A 65 4.56 -2.95 26.51
N GLU A 66 3.67 -3.93 26.36
CA GLU A 66 3.86 -5.28 26.94
C GLU A 66 5.15 -5.93 26.43
N ALA A 67 5.37 -5.95 25.11
CA ALA A 67 6.53 -6.57 24.50
C ALA A 67 7.84 -5.84 24.81
N ALA A 68 7.83 -4.51 24.96
CA ALA A 68 8.97 -3.71 25.38
C ALA A 68 9.22 -3.76 26.90
N GLY A 69 8.26 -4.28 27.70
CA GLY A 69 8.31 -4.22 29.16
C GLY A 69 8.31 -2.80 29.72
N ASN A 70 7.67 -1.86 29.01
CA ASN A 70 7.67 -0.44 29.35
C ASN A 70 6.28 0.18 29.17
N GLU A 71 5.51 0.22 30.24
CA GLU A 71 4.16 0.79 30.28
C GLU A 71 4.11 2.32 30.10
N SER A 72 5.27 3.00 30.20
CA SER A 72 5.34 4.46 30.09
C SER A 72 5.46 4.99 28.66
N LEU A 73 5.58 4.11 27.66
CA LEU A 73 5.64 4.54 26.26
C LEU A 73 4.31 5.20 25.85
N SER A 74 4.41 6.38 25.26
CA SER A 74 3.22 7.05 24.75
C SER A 74 2.75 6.47 23.43
N ASP A 75 1.44 6.52 23.15
CA ASP A 75 0.89 6.15 21.84
C ASP A 75 1.53 6.95 20.71
N THR A 76 1.82 8.22 20.98
CA THR A 76 2.46 9.13 20.02
C THR A 76 3.84 8.63 19.62
N ASP A 77 4.68 8.22 20.58
CA ASP A 77 6.03 7.74 20.30
C ASP A 77 5.99 6.41 19.52
N ILE A 78 5.09 5.51 19.91
CA ILE A 78 4.88 4.22 19.23
C ILE A 78 4.40 4.45 17.79
N CYS A 79 3.36 5.26 17.60
CA CYS A 79 2.84 5.58 16.27
C CYS A 79 3.88 6.29 15.38
N ASN A 80 4.68 7.20 15.93
CA ASN A 80 5.74 7.86 15.20
C ASN A 80 6.86 6.87 14.78
N ALA A 81 7.23 5.94 15.66
CA ALA A 81 8.18 4.89 15.32
C ALA A 81 7.67 4.00 14.17
N TRP A 82 6.34 3.72 14.13
CA TRP A 82 5.74 2.96 13.03
C TRP A 82 5.66 3.79 11.74
N LYS A 83 5.34 5.08 11.82
CA LYS A 83 5.37 6.00 10.66
C LYS A 83 6.74 6.09 10.01
N ASP A 84 7.82 5.88 10.74
CA ASP A 84 9.18 5.88 10.21
C ASP A 84 9.46 4.75 9.20
N TYR A 85 8.52 3.81 9.03
CA TYR A 85 8.57 2.81 7.97
C TYR A 85 8.36 3.41 6.58
N LEU A 86 7.57 4.49 6.45
CA LEU A 86 7.27 5.17 5.19
C LEU A 86 8.12 6.45 5.08
N THR A 87 8.65 6.74 3.89
CA THR A 87 9.52 7.90 3.68
C THR A 87 8.95 8.95 2.73
N GLY A 88 7.82 8.66 2.12
CA GLY A 88 7.10 9.60 1.25
C GLY A 88 6.83 9.06 -0.15
N VAL A 89 6.00 9.78 -0.89
CA VAL A 89 5.71 9.51 -2.30
C VAL A 89 6.47 10.54 -3.14
N PRO A 90 7.42 10.13 -4.00
CA PRO A 90 8.11 11.04 -4.89
C PRO A 90 7.16 11.82 -5.80
N ALA A 91 7.41 13.12 -5.99
CA ALA A 91 6.58 14.01 -6.80
C ALA A 91 6.34 13.48 -8.22
N GLU A 92 7.36 12.88 -8.83
CA GLU A 92 7.28 12.30 -10.17
C GLU A 92 6.23 11.18 -10.29
N ARG A 93 6.00 10.41 -9.22
CA ARG A 93 4.97 9.36 -9.18
C ARG A 93 3.58 9.98 -9.10
N LEU A 94 3.41 11.03 -8.29
CA LEU A 94 2.14 11.75 -8.19
C LEU A 94 1.79 12.44 -9.50
N GLU A 95 2.75 13.11 -10.13
CA GLU A 95 2.56 13.73 -11.46
C GLU A 95 2.15 12.70 -12.52
N MET A 96 2.79 11.51 -12.51
CA MET A 96 2.45 10.44 -13.44
C MET A 96 1.04 9.89 -13.15
N LEU A 97 0.67 9.67 -11.89
CA LEU A 97 -0.69 9.22 -11.53
C LEU A 97 -1.76 10.19 -12.04
N LEU A 98 -1.55 11.51 -11.91
CA LEU A 98 -2.47 12.53 -12.46
C LEU A 98 -2.58 12.47 -13.99
N LYS A 99 -1.49 12.13 -14.69
CA LYS A 99 -1.51 11.93 -16.14
C LYS A 99 -2.27 10.65 -16.50
N ILE A 100 -1.96 9.54 -15.84
CA ILE A 100 -2.62 8.23 -16.02
C ILE A 100 -4.13 8.36 -15.78
N ALA A 101 -4.56 9.08 -14.76
CA ALA A 101 -5.97 9.26 -14.42
C ALA A 101 -6.78 10.00 -15.51
N ARG A 102 -6.14 10.66 -16.47
CA ARG A 102 -6.79 11.25 -17.65
C ARG A 102 -7.21 10.21 -18.69
N HIS A 103 -6.54 9.05 -18.70
CA HIS A 103 -6.73 7.99 -19.69
C HIS A 103 -7.46 6.79 -19.11
N TYR A 104 -7.24 6.48 -17.81
CA TYR A 104 -7.72 5.27 -17.15
C TYR A 104 -8.37 5.57 -15.81
N PRO A 105 -9.37 4.78 -15.40
CA PRO A 105 -9.75 4.70 -14.00
C PRO A 105 -8.59 4.14 -13.16
N VAL A 106 -8.18 4.86 -12.12
CA VAL A 106 -7.08 4.47 -11.22
C VAL A 106 -7.62 4.10 -9.86
N TYR A 107 -7.13 3.01 -9.30
CA TYR A 107 -7.51 2.43 -8.01
C TYR A 107 -6.27 2.10 -7.20
N LEU A 108 -6.42 1.99 -5.89
CA LEU A 108 -5.37 1.57 -4.95
C LEU A 108 -5.77 0.28 -4.25
N LEU A 109 -4.82 -0.64 -4.08
CA LEU A 109 -4.94 -1.83 -3.23
C LEU A 109 -3.72 -1.95 -2.33
N SER A 110 -3.90 -1.86 -1.01
CA SER A 110 -2.78 -1.85 -0.08
C SER A 110 -2.99 -2.71 1.15
N ASN A 111 -1.96 -3.47 1.52
CA ASN A 111 -1.78 -3.95 2.89
C ASN A 111 -1.26 -2.75 3.70
N THR A 112 -2.11 -2.20 4.55
CA THR A 112 -1.80 -0.98 5.31
C THR A 112 -2.64 -0.91 6.59
N ASN A 113 -2.48 0.16 7.34
CA ASN A 113 -3.17 0.37 8.61
C ASN A 113 -3.57 1.84 8.77
N THR A 114 -4.41 2.13 9.77
CA THR A 114 -4.93 3.47 10.00
C THR A 114 -3.86 4.51 10.31
N ILE A 115 -2.71 4.12 10.91
CA ILE A 115 -1.60 5.04 11.23
C ILE A 115 -0.93 5.50 9.93
N HIS A 116 -0.56 4.56 9.07
CA HIS A 116 0.11 4.84 7.80
C HIS A 116 -0.83 5.51 6.80
N TRP A 117 -2.10 5.06 6.76
CA TRP A 117 -3.05 5.61 5.80
C TRP A 117 -3.42 7.07 6.12
N LYS A 118 -3.61 7.39 7.40
CA LYS A 118 -3.84 8.79 7.83
C LYS A 118 -2.67 9.70 7.40
N MET A 119 -1.42 9.25 7.59
CA MET A 119 -0.25 9.99 7.14
C MET A 119 -0.23 10.14 5.61
N ALA A 120 -0.63 9.09 4.86
CA ALA A 120 -0.72 9.16 3.41
C ALA A 120 -1.71 10.24 2.94
N GLU A 121 -2.90 10.32 3.54
CA GLU A 121 -3.93 11.31 3.20
C GLU A 121 -3.52 12.73 3.56
N GLU A 122 -2.95 12.91 4.76
CA GLU A 122 -2.60 14.24 5.29
C GLU A 122 -1.34 14.82 4.62
N ASP A 123 -0.31 13.99 4.37
CA ASP A 123 1.01 14.45 3.99
C ASP A 123 1.39 14.09 2.55
N TYR A 124 1.15 12.83 2.11
CA TYR A 124 1.76 12.33 0.87
C TYR A 124 0.93 12.58 -0.38
N PHE A 125 -0.40 12.50 -0.27
CA PHE A 125 -1.31 12.81 -1.37
C PHE A 125 -1.85 14.24 -1.34
N ASN A 126 -1.38 15.08 -0.43
CA ASN A 126 -1.62 16.51 -0.46
C ASN A 126 -0.57 17.18 -1.38
N PHE A 127 -0.85 17.18 -2.68
CA PHE A 127 0.13 17.57 -3.70
C PHE A 127 -0.48 18.54 -4.72
N GLN A 128 0.11 19.74 -4.85
CA GLN A 128 -0.30 20.78 -5.82
C GLN A 128 -1.82 21.11 -5.78
N GLY A 129 -2.42 21.04 -4.59
CA GLY A 129 -3.85 21.29 -4.38
C GLY A 129 -4.75 20.08 -4.64
N HIS A 130 -4.17 18.92 -4.97
CA HIS A 130 -4.87 17.64 -5.06
C HIS A 130 -4.89 16.93 -3.70
N THR A 131 -5.90 16.10 -3.53
CA THR A 131 -6.07 15.18 -2.41
C THR A 131 -6.06 13.73 -2.90
N VAL A 132 -6.03 12.76 -2.00
CA VAL A 132 -6.02 11.33 -2.35
C VAL A 132 -7.16 10.94 -3.30
N ASP A 133 -8.31 11.59 -3.21
CA ASP A 133 -9.48 11.31 -4.05
C ASP A 133 -9.34 11.82 -5.49
N ASP A 134 -8.38 12.71 -5.76
CA ASP A 134 -8.03 13.12 -7.12
C ASP A 134 -7.16 12.10 -7.86
N PHE A 135 -6.44 11.26 -7.09
CA PHE A 135 -5.57 10.22 -7.65
C PHE A 135 -6.30 8.90 -7.88
N PHE A 136 -7.24 8.54 -6.98
CA PHE A 136 -7.87 7.23 -6.98
C PHE A 136 -9.39 7.32 -6.94
N ARG A 137 -10.06 6.61 -7.85
CA ARG A 137 -11.53 6.48 -7.83
C ARG A 137 -12.03 5.72 -6.61
N LYS A 138 -11.25 4.72 -6.16
CA LYS A 138 -11.52 3.97 -4.94
C LYS A 138 -10.20 3.39 -4.41
N LYS A 139 -10.13 3.27 -3.10
CA LYS A 139 -9.03 2.68 -2.34
C LYS A 139 -9.54 1.41 -1.66
N PHE A 140 -8.77 0.33 -1.78
CA PHE A 140 -9.03 -0.97 -1.17
C PHE A 140 -7.95 -1.16 -0.10
N LEU A 141 -8.31 -0.92 1.15
CA LEU A 141 -7.38 -0.89 2.28
C LEU A 141 -7.61 -2.12 3.14
N SER A 142 -6.57 -2.89 3.41
CA SER A 142 -6.65 -4.17 4.13
C SER A 142 -7.36 -4.04 5.48
N PHE A 143 -7.09 -2.97 6.23
CA PHE A 143 -7.71 -2.75 7.55
C PHE A 143 -9.21 -2.44 7.49
N GLU A 144 -9.73 -1.95 6.35
CA GLU A 144 -11.16 -1.73 6.13
C GLU A 144 -11.86 -3.00 5.63
N ILE A 145 -11.14 -3.81 4.83
CA ILE A 145 -11.67 -5.06 4.24
C ILE A 145 -11.60 -6.20 5.25
N GLY A 146 -10.64 -6.20 6.17
CA GLY A 146 -10.39 -7.29 7.10
C GLY A 146 -9.53 -8.42 6.50
N ALA A 147 -8.91 -8.20 5.34
CA ALA A 147 -8.10 -9.18 4.60
C ALA A 147 -6.86 -8.53 4.01
N GLU A 148 -5.79 -9.31 3.80
CA GLU A 148 -4.50 -8.87 3.27
C GLU A 148 -4.16 -9.62 1.97
N LYS A 149 -3.44 -8.97 1.06
CA LYS A 149 -2.73 -9.68 -0.01
C LYS A 149 -1.75 -10.67 0.61
N PRO A 150 -1.64 -11.90 0.09
CA PRO A 150 -2.19 -12.42 -1.17
C PRO A 150 -3.50 -13.23 -1.02
N SER A 151 -4.34 -12.98 -0.01
CA SER A 151 -5.58 -13.75 0.19
C SER A 151 -6.59 -13.49 -0.94
N GLU A 152 -7.44 -14.49 -1.23
CA GLU A 152 -8.48 -14.39 -2.27
C GLU A 152 -9.52 -13.33 -1.92
N GLU A 153 -9.81 -13.16 -0.64
CA GLU A 153 -10.85 -12.25 -0.13
C GLU A 153 -10.58 -10.79 -0.51
N ILE A 154 -9.31 -10.37 -0.46
CA ILE A 154 -8.98 -8.97 -0.78
C ILE A 154 -9.12 -8.68 -2.28
N TYR A 155 -8.77 -9.64 -3.15
CA TYR A 155 -8.98 -9.49 -4.60
C TYR A 155 -10.45 -9.59 -4.98
N GLN A 156 -11.23 -10.43 -4.29
CA GLN A 156 -12.68 -10.48 -4.50
C GLN A 156 -13.33 -9.13 -4.14
N ALA A 157 -12.90 -8.52 -3.03
CA ALA A 157 -13.37 -7.18 -2.65
C ALA A 157 -13.03 -6.11 -3.70
N VAL A 158 -11.87 -6.24 -4.38
CA VAL A 158 -11.49 -5.37 -5.51
C VAL A 158 -12.43 -5.58 -6.70
N ILE A 159 -12.64 -6.83 -7.12
CA ILE A 159 -13.49 -7.19 -8.26
C ILE A 159 -14.91 -6.66 -8.03
N ASP A 160 -15.49 -6.96 -6.88
CA ASP A 160 -16.83 -6.51 -6.51
C ASP A 160 -16.92 -4.98 -6.41
N GLY A 161 -15.87 -4.36 -5.89
CA GLY A 161 -15.82 -2.92 -5.66
C GLY A 161 -15.58 -2.08 -6.90
N ILE A 162 -14.94 -2.61 -7.94
CA ILE A 162 -14.78 -1.98 -9.26
C ILE A 162 -16.00 -2.30 -10.13
N GLY A 163 -16.50 -3.53 -10.08
CA GLY A 163 -17.72 -3.94 -10.79
C GLY A 163 -17.52 -4.12 -12.30
N CYS A 164 -16.35 -4.64 -12.71
CA CYS A 164 -16.04 -4.98 -14.10
C CYS A 164 -15.54 -6.44 -14.18
N GLU A 165 -15.30 -6.93 -15.40
CA GLU A 165 -14.66 -8.24 -15.57
C GLU A 165 -13.24 -8.20 -14.97
N PRO A 166 -12.81 -9.24 -14.23
CA PRO A 166 -11.47 -9.28 -13.63
C PRO A 166 -10.34 -9.05 -14.64
N SER A 167 -10.49 -9.55 -15.87
CA SER A 167 -9.52 -9.36 -16.96
C SER A 167 -9.38 -7.91 -17.43
N ASP A 168 -10.31 -7.01 -17.06
CA ASP A 168 -10.23 -5.59 -17.35
C ASP A 168 -9.49 -4.79 -16.25
N ILE A 169 -8.96 -5.49 -15.22
CA ILE A 169 -8.15 -4.90 -14.15
C ILE A 169 -6.69 -5.29 -14.37
N LEU A 170 -5.80 -4.30 -14.44
CA LEU A 170 -4.36 -4.49 -14.47
C LEU A 170 -3.74 -4.02 -13.16
N PHE A 171 -3.20 -4.95 -12.40
CA PHE A 171 -2.60 -4.74 -11.10
C PHE A 171 -1.08 -4.57 -11.18
N PHE A 172 -0.55 -3.56 -10.49
CA PHE A 172 0.87 -3.28 -10.33
C PHE A 172 1.26 -3.44 -8.87
N ASP A 173 2.17 -4.39 -8.58
CA ASP A 173 2.63 -4.69 -7.21
C ASP A 173 4.10 -5.13 -7.28
N ASP A 174 4.90 -4.83 -6.29
CA ASP A 174 6.33 -5.20 -6.27
C ASP A 174 6.57 -6.66 -5.86
N SER A 175 5.53 -7.38 -5.43
CA SER A 175 5.56 -8.78 -5.01
C SER A 175 5.05 -9.71 -6.11
N ASP A 176 5.91 -10.62 -6.56
CA ASP A 176 5.52 -11.73 -7.46
C ASP A 176 4.36 -12.54 -6.86
N VAL A 177 4.39 -12.78 -5.53
CA VAL A 177 3.36 -13.58 -4.84
C VAL A 177 1.99 -12.90 -4.92
N ASN A 178 1.93 -11.58 -4.77
CA ASN A 178 0.70 -10.81 -4.88
C ASN A 178 0.21 -10.79 -6.34
N CYS A 179 1.11 -10.58 -7.28
CA CYS A 179 0.77 -10.63 -8.72
C CYS A 179 0.23 -12.01 -9.14
N ASP A 180 0.84 -13.09 -8.65
CA ASP A 180 0.38 -14.46 -8.96
C ASP A 180 -0.99 -14.75 -8.33
N ALA A 181 -1.24 -14.26 -7.12
CA ALA A 181 -2.54 -14.39 -6.49
C ALA A 181 -3.63 -13.61 -7.26
N ALA A 182 -3.32 -12.39 -7.69
CA ALA A 182 -4.21 -11.59 -8.53
C ALA A 182 -4.55 -12.31 -9.85
N ARG A 183 -3.54 -12.90 -10.53
CA ARG A 183 -3.74 -13.67 -11.77
C ARG A 183 -4.66 -14.89 -11.56
N LYS A 184 -4.54 -15.58 -10.42
CA LYS A 184 -5.44 -16.71 -10.08
C LYS A 184 -6.89 -16.27 -9.92
N MET A 185 -7.12 -15.03 -9.51
CA MET A 185 -8.44 -14.41 -9.43
C MET A 185 -8.94 -13.85 -10.78
N GLY A 186 -8.17 -14.01 -11.85
CA GLY A 186 -8.52 -13.56 -13.20
C GLY A 186 -8.09 -12.15 -13.56
N LEU A 187 -7.42 -11.42 -12.66
CA LEU A 187 -6.85 -10.11 -12.97
C LEU A 187 -5.63 -10.26 -13.89
N GLN A 188 -5.35 -9.21 -14.66
CA GLN A 188 -4.01 -9.02 -15.19
C GLN A 188 -3.10 -8.47 -14.10
N ALA A 189 -1.83 -8.85 -14.06
CA ALA A 189 -0.89 -8.30 -13.10
C ALA A 189 0.51 -8.17 -13.71
N ARG A 190 1.18 -7.08 -13.37
CA ARG A 190 2.56 -6.80 -13.77
C ARG A 190 3.39 -6.46 -12.54
N VAL A 191 4.52 -7.16 -12.38
CA VAL A 191 5.44 -6.85 -11.29
C VAL A 191 6.05 -5.48 -11.53
N ALA A 192 5.83 -4.59 -10.59
CA ALA A 192 6.37 -3.24 -10.58
C ALA A 192 7.59 -3.20 -9.64
N PRO A 193 8.83 -3.23 -10.18
CA PRO A 193 10.00 -3.18 -9.32
C PRO A 193 9.93 -1.96 -8.37
N ALA A 194 10.39 -2.15 -7.15
CA ALA A 194 10.41 -1.10 -6.14
C ALA A 194 11.03 0.21 -6.68
N ASN A 195 10.62 1.32 -6.10
CA ASN A 195 10.97 2.66 -6.52
C ASN A 195 10.23 3.10 -7.81
N SER A 196 10.75 4.10 -8.51
CA SER A 196 10.07 4.72 -9.67
C SER A 196 10.18 3.91 -10.97
N ALA A 197 10.65 2.66 -10.95
CA ALA A 197 10.89 1.87 -12.18
C ALA A 197 9.60 1.62 -13.00
N TRP A 198 8.45 1.51 -12.33
CA TRP A 198 7.14 1.33 -12.97
C TRP A 198 6.72 2.53 -13.85
N LEU A 199 7.31 3.72 -13.66
CA LEU A 199 7.06 4.88 -14.52
C LEU A 199 7.36 4.58 -15.99
N SER A 200 8.32 3.69 -16.26
CA SER A 200 8.66 3.23 -17.62
C SER A 200 7.56 2.39 -18.30
N PHE A 201 6.54 1.97 -17.55
CA PHE A 201 5.38 1.27 -18.09
C PHE A 201 4.38 2.21 -18.77
N PHE A 202 4.63 3.51 -18.68
CA PHE A 202 3.76 4.55 -19.22
C PHE A 202 4.55 5.50 -20.12
N THR A 203 3.86 6.06 -21.12
CA THR A 203 4.39 7.17 -21.91
C THR A 203 4.52 8.43 -21.04
N ALA A 204 5.20 9.44 -21.54
CA ALA A 204 5.32 10.73 -20.84
C ALA A 204 3.96 11.41 -20.55
N ASP A 205 2.92 11.05 -21.32
CA ASP A 205 1.56 11.57 -21.17
C ASP A 205 0.64 10.66 -20.33
N GLY A 206 1.15 9.50 -19.83
CA GLY A 206 0.44 8.59 -18.94
C GLY A 206 -0.34 7.46 -19.65
N GLU A 207 -0.08 7.21 -20.93
CA GLU A 207 -0.65 6.04 -21.60
C GLU A 207 0.16 4.78 -21.31
N TYR A 208 -0.52 3.67 -21.02
CA TYR A 208 0.11 2.40 -20.73
C TYR A 208 0.82 1.81 -21.94
N ILE A 209 2.04 1.32 -21.74
CA ILE A 209 2.86 0.62 -22.73
C ILE A 209 2.76 -0.88 -22.44
N PRO A 210 2.01 -1.66 -23.23
CA PRO A 210 1.94 -3.12 -23.06
C PRO A 210 3.32 -3.77 -23.18
N GLU A 211 3.52 -4.90 -22.48
CA GLU A 211 4.70 -5.72 -22.70
C GLU A 211 4.71 -6.26 -24.15
N ALA A 212 5.88 -6.29 -24.76
CA ALA A 212 6.03 -6.95 -26.06
C ALA A 212 5.76 -8.46 -25.90
N GLU A 213 4.91 -9.00 -26.76
CA GLU A 213 4.64 -10.44 -26.82
C GLU A 213 5.89 -11.29 -27.10
#